data_4d5d1f48e011691ce1e5cb24b41e5c73
#
_entry.id   4d5d1f48e011691ce1e5cb24b41e5c73
#
_cell.length_a   1.000
_cell.length_b   1.000
_cell.length_c   1.000
_cell.angle_alpha   90.00
_cell.angle_beta   90.00
_cell.angle_gamma   90.00
#
_symmetry.space_group_name_H-M   'P 1'
#
loop_
_entity.id
_entity.type
_entity.pdbx_description
1 polymer ?
#
loop_
_entity_poly.entity_id
_entity_poly.type
_entity_poly.pdbx_seq_one_letter_code
_entity_poly.pdbx_strand_id
1 'polypeptide(L)'
;EPLDNVDEVLKALEILTSSYGVGWSPRRITVSTVGVAAPLSRFLAESECHLAVSLHSPFAEERARLMPAERACPVEEVVALLKEYDFAHRRRVSFEYILFDGVNDTMRHVKALAALLRGLPCRVNLIRFHAIPGVALRSCSAEKMIWFRDALNARGVVCTIRTSRGEDIQAACG
;
A
#
# COMPACT_ATOMS: atom_id res chain seq x y z
N GLU A 1 -0.59 -13.21 1.07
CA GLU A 1 -0.42 -12.46 -0.20
C GLU A 1 -1.46 -12.95 -1.22
N PRO A 2 -2.50 -12.15 -1.54
CA PRO A 2 -3.54 -12.58 -2.48
C PRO A 2 -3.00 -12.92 -3.87
N LEU A 3 -1.99 -12.20 -4.32
CA LEU A 3 -1.43 -12.41 -5.66
C LEU A 3 -0.59 -13.68 -5.80
N ASP A 4 -0.26 -14.38 -4.71
CA ASP A 4 0.31 -15.74 -4.79
C ASP A 4 -0.71 -16.74 -5.38
N ASN A 5 -2.00 -16.42 -5.31
CA ASN A 5 -3.08 -17.22 -5.89
C ASN A 5 -3.98 -16.37 -6.80
N VAL A 6 -3.35 -15.69 -7.75
CA VAL A 6 -4.00 -14.69 -8.62
C VAL A 6 -5.19 -15.28 -9.41
N ASP A 7 -5.15 -16.54 -9.81
CA ASP A 7 -6.24 -17.19 -10.55
C ASP A 7 -7.53 -17.22 -9.73
N GLU A 8 -7.46 -17.66 -8.48
CA GLU A 8 -8.64 -17.73 -7.62
C GLU A 8 -9.08 -16.35 -7.13
N VAL A 9 -8.13 -15.41 -6.95
CA VAL A 9 -8.46 -14.01 -6.65
C VAL A 9 -9.24 -13.39 -7.80
N LEU A 10 -8.81 -13.55 -9.05
CA LEU A 10 -9.51 -13.02 -10.22
C LEU A 10 -10.91 -13.61 -10.37
N LYS A 11 -11.08 -14.93 -10.15
CA LYS A 11 -12.41 -15.58 -10.13
C LYS A 11 -13.31 -15.00 -9.03
N ALA A 12 -12.78 -14.83 -7.83
CA ALA A 12 -13.53 -14.22 -6.73
C ALA A 12 -13.97 -12.78 -7.06
N LEU A 13 -13.08 -11.97 -7.66
CA LEU A 13 -13.40 -10.62 -8.09
C LEU A 13 -14.45 -10.62 -9.21
N GLU A 14 -14.38 -11.55 -10.15
CA GLU A 14 -15.38 -11.73 -11.18
C GLU A 14 -16.76 -12.02 -10.57
N ILE A 15 -16.86 -12.97 -9.65
CA ILE A 15 -18.12 -13.29 -8.95
C ILE A 15 -18.65 -12.05 -8.19
N LEU A 16 -17.77 -11.30 -7.53
CA LEU A 16 -18.17 -10.11 -6.77
C LEU A 16 -18.66 -8.96 -7.65
N THR A 17 -18.11 -8.82 -8.86
CA THR A 17 -18.36 -7.64 -9.72
C THR A 17 -19.31 -7.87 -10.87
N SER A 18 -19.50 -9.12 -11.31
CA SER A 18 -20.37 -9.43 -12.44
C SER A 18 -21.85 -9.36 -12.11
N SER A 19 -22.67 -9.14 -13.13
CA SER A 19 -24.13 -9.04 -13.02
C SER A 19 -24.79 -10.37 -12.64
N TYR A 20 -24.17 -11.50 -12.98
CA TYR A 20 -24.62 -12.84 -12.58
C TYR A 20 -24.17 -13.23 -11.16
N GLY A 21 -23.26 -12.46 -10.56
CA GLY A 21 -22.77 -12.67 -9.20
C GLY A 21 -23.36 -11.67 -8.21
N VAL A 22 -22.49 -11.00 -7.43
CA VAL A 22 -22.93 -10.03 -6.40
C VAL A 22 -23.24 -8.64 -6.99
N GLY A 23 -22.67 -8.30 -8.15
CA GLY A 23 -22.91 -7.03 -8.83
C GLY A 23 -22.29 -5.81 -8.15
N TRP A 24 -21.24 -5.97 -7.35
CA TRP A 24 -20.57 -4.83 -6.74
C TRP A 24 -19.77 -4.04 -7.76
N SER A 25 -19.75 -2.72 -7.59
CA SER A 25 -18.83 -1.90 -8.36
C SER A 25 -17.38 -2.26 -7.99
N PRO A 26 -16.48 -2.46 -8.97
CA PRO A 26 -15.06 -2.69 -8.72
C PRO A 26 -14.41 -1.63 -7.83
N ARG A 27 -14.94 -0.39 -7.87
CA ARG A 27 -14.49 0.73 -7.02
C ARG A 27 -14.74 0.54 -5.53
N ARG A 28 -15.53 -0.46 -5.13
CA ARG A 28 -15.78 -0.82 -3.72
C ARG A 28 -14.84 -1.88 -3.21
N ILE A 29 -14.01 -2.45 -4.08
CA ILE A 29 -13.09 -3.54 -3.77
C ILE A 29 -11.65 -3.05 -3.92
N THR A 30 -10.82 -3.37 -2.96
CA THR A 30 -9.38 -3.09 -3.00
C THR A 30 -8.62 -4.39 -2.74
N VAL A 31 -7.73 -4.76 -3.64
CA VAL A 31 -6.80 -5.87 -3.44
C VAL A 31 -5.52 -5.31 -2.84
N SER A 32 -5.10 -5.88 -1.72
CA SER A 32 -3.84 -5.52 -1.05
C SER A 32 -2.76 -6.53 -1.42
N THR A 33 -1.54 -6.06 -1.68
CA THR A 33 -0.41 -6.90 -2.12
C THR A 33 0.93 -6.34 -1.65
N VAL A 34 1.91 -7.20 -1.54
CA VAL A 34 3.32 -6.79 -1.38
C VAL A 34 3.98 -6.42 -2.72
N GLY A 35 3.35 -6.79 -3.86
CA GLY A 35 3.77 -6.39 -5.19
C GLY A 35 4.47 -7.46 -6.02
N VAL A 36 3.99 -8.72 -6.00
CA VAL A 36 4.55 -9.80 -6.84
C VAL A 36 4.36 -9.49 -8.32
N ALA A 37 5.42 -9.21 -9.07
CA ALA A 37 5.39 -8.55 -10.38
C ALA A 37 4.50 -9.24 -11.44
N ALA A 38 4.72 -10.53 -11.73
CA ALA A 38 3.94 -11.22 -12.78
C ALA A 38 2.45 -11.34 -12.44
N PRO A 39 2.04 -11.79 -11.22
CA PRO A 39 0.64 -11.77 -10.82
C PRO A 39 0.04 -10.36 -10.74
N LEU A 40 0.83 -9.36 -10.37
CA LEU A 40 0.38 -7.96 -10.35
C LEU A 40 0.02 -7.48 -11.76
N SER A 41 0.85 -7.78 -12.76
CA SER A 41 0.57 -7.44 -14.16
C SER A 41 -0.75 -8.07 -14.63
N ARG A 42 -1.00 -9.33 -14.28
CA ARG A 42 -2.26 -10.00 -14.60
C ARG A 42 -3.46 -9.33 -13.91
N PHE A 43 -3.34 -9.06 -12.60
CA PHE A 43 -4.39 -8.35 -11.87
C PHE A 43 -4.71 -6.99 -12.51
N LEU A 44 -3.68 -6.26 -12.93
CA LEU A 44 -3.85 -4.96 -13.59
C LEU A 44 -4.54 -5.06 -14.95
N ALA A 45 -4.30 -6.13 -15.69
CA ALA A 45 -4.91 -6.37 -17.00
C ALA A 45 -6.36 -6.89 -16.91
N GLU A 46 -6.65 -7.78 -15.94
CA GLU A 46 -7.88 -8.55 -15.90
C GLU A 46 -8.90 -8.05 -14.86
N SER A 47 -8.56 -7.08 -14.01
CA SER A 47 -9.47 -6.52 -12.99
C SER A 47 -9.49 -5.00 -13.02
N GLU A 48 -10.64 -4.39 -12.69
CA GLU A 48 -10.78 -2.95 -12.48
C GLU A 48 -10.82 -2.55 -10.99
N CYS A 49 -10.64 -3.49 -10.08
CA CYS A 49 -10.63 -3.26 -8.64
C CYS A 49 -9.44 -2.38 -8.22
N HIS A 50 -9.59 -1.65 -7.13
CA HIS A 50 -8.54 -0.82 -6.57
C HIS A 50 -7.36 -1.67 -6.07
N LEU A 51 -6.18 -1.05 -6.05
CA LEU A 51 -4.94 -1.67 -5.61
C LEU A 51 -4.39 -0.94 -4.39
N ALA A 52 -3.96 -1.70 -3.39
CA ALA A 52 -3.16 -1.22 -2.26
C ALA A 52 -1.85 -2.00 -2.21
N VAL A 53 -0.72 -1.28 -2.25
CA VAL A 53 0.61 -1.88 -2.18
C VAL A 53 1.23 -1.60 -0.83
N SER A 54 1.64 -2.64 -0.11
CA SER A 54 2.39 -2.52 1.14
C SER A 54 3.80 -2.01 0.85
N LEU A 55 4.13 -0.80 1.32
CA LEU A 55 5.39 -0.15 1.01
C LEU A 55 6.32 -0.08 2.23
N HIS A 56 5.89 0.57 3.30
CA HIS A 56 6.51 0.70 4.62
C HIS A 56 7.93 1.31 4.68
N SER A 57 8.73 1.26 3.63
CA SER A 57 9.96 2.04 3.44
C SER A 57 10.27 2.22 1.95
N PRO A 58 10.78 3.39 1.53
CA PRO A 58 11.28 3.60 0.17
C PRO A 58 12.71 3.07 -0.03
N PHE A 59 13.34 2.52 1.00
CA PHE A 59 14.70 1.99 0.96
C PHE A 59 14.66 0.47 1.05
N ALA A 60 15.25 -0.22 0.06
CA ALA A 60 15.22 -1.67 -0.08
C ALA A 60 15.71 -2.41 1.17
N GLU A 61 16.85 -1.98 1.77
CA GLU A 61 17.38 -2.62 2.97
C GLU A 61 16.45 -2.49 4.19
N GLU A 62 15.83 -1.32 4.37
CA GLU A 62 14.89 -1.07 5.46
C GLU A 62 13.60 -1.85 5.21
N ARG A 63 13.07 -1.81 3.97
CA ARG A 63 11.88 -2.55 3.59
C ARG A 63 12.08 -4.06 3.76
N ALA A 64 13.24 -4.60 3.41
CA ALA A 64 13.55 -6.03 3.60
C ALA A 64 13.57 -6.47 5.06
N ARG A 65 13.88 -5.57 6.00
CA ARG A 65 13.80 -5.84 7.44
C ARG A 65 12.36 -5.86 7.95
N LEU A 66 11.50 -5.00 7.40
CA LEU A 66 10.08 -4.92 7.74
C LEU A 66 9.25 -5.95 6.97
N MET A 67 9.62 -6.20 5.71
CA MET A 67 8.93 -7.07 4.77
C MET A 67 9.95 -7.90 3.99
N PRO A 68 10.19 -9.15 4.36
CA PRO A 68 11.13 -10.03 3.64
C PRO A 68 10.81 -10.21 2.14
N ALA A 69 9.56 -9.97 1.74
CA ALA A 69 9.10 -9.99 0.34
C ALA A 69 9.88 -9.02 -0.57
N GLU A 70 10.51 -7.97 -0.04
CA GLU A 70 11.35 -7.03 -0.81
C GLU A 70 12.43 -7.73 -1.63
N ARG A 71 12.97 -8.86 -1.13
CA ARG A 71 14.01 -9.62 -1.83
C ARG A 71 13.51 -10.27 -3.12
N ALA A 72 12.23 -10.60 -3.19
CA ALA A 72 11.58 -11.20 -4.36
C ALA A 72 10.83 -10.15 -5.20
N CYS A 73 10.41 -9.05 -4.56
CA CYS A 73 9.56 -8.01 -5.16
C CYS A 73 10.07 -6.63 -4.73
N PRO A 74 11.19 -6.13 -5.32
CA PRO A 74 11.72 -4.81 -5.00
C PRO A 74 10.69 -3.72 -5.27
N VAL A 75 10.50 -2.81 -4.32
CA VAL A 75 9.48 -1.75 -4.44
C VAL A 75 9.70 -0.85 -5.65
N GLU A 76 10.94 -0.64 -6.04
CA GLU A 76 11.29 0.16 -7.23
C GLU A 76 10.76 -0.50 -8.50
N GLU A 77 10.86 -1.84 -8.63
CA GLU A 77 10.32 -2.60 -9.76
C GLU A 77 8.78 -2.56 -9.76
N VAL A 78 8.15 -2.69 -8.59
CA VAL A 78 6.70 -2.56 -8.44
C VAL A 78 6.23 -1.18 -8.91
N VAL A 79 6.90 -0.12 -8.49
CA VAL A 79 6.55 1.26 -8.89
C VAL A 79 6.82 1.49 -10.38
N ALA A 80 7.92 0.94 -10.93
CA ALA A 80 8.21 1.01 -12.36
C ALA A 80 7.09 0.32 -13.17
N LEU A 81 6.70 -0.89 -12.80
CA LEU A 81 5.60 -1.61 -13.42
C LEU A 81 4.29 -0.80 -13.36
N LEU A 82 3.96 -0.22 -12.21
CA LEU A 82 2.74 0.59 -12.07
C LEU A 82 2.75 1.84 -12.96
N LYS A 83 3.91 2.43 -13.23
CA LYS A 83 4.04 3.60 -14.12
C LYS A 83 3.77 3.29 -15.60
N GLU A 84 3.84 2.01 -15.99
CA GLU A 84 3.53 1.58 -17.35
C GLU A 84 2.01 1.49 -17.62
N TYR A 85 1.18 1.52 -16.56
CA TYR A 85 -0.27 1.41 -16.69
C TYR A 85 -0.95 2.78 -16.63
N ASP A 86 -1.95 2.96 -17.49
CA ASP A 86 -2.84 4.13 -17.42
C ASP A 86 -3.93 3.90 -16.37
N PHE A 87 -3.85 4.67 -15.28
CA PHE A 87 -4.85 4.65 -14.21
C PHE A 87 -5.93 5.73 -14.39
N ALA A 88 -5.97 6.44 -15.52
CA ALA A 88 -6.89 7.54 -15.72
C ALA A 88 -8.35 7.11 -15.52
N HIS A 89 -8.96 7.61 -14.45
CA HIS A 89 -10.39 7.50 -14.11
C HIS A 89 -10.94 6.10 -13.75
N ARG A 90 -10.17 5.02 -13.85
CA ARG A 90 -10.68 3.66 -13.65
C ARG A 90 -10.35 3.08 -12.28
N ARG A 91 -9.10 3.14 -11.86
CA ARG A 91 -8.58 2.47 -10.69
C ARG A 91 -7.85 3.44 -9.76
N ARG A 92 -7.97 3.22 -8.45
CA ARG A 92 -7.14 3.89 -7.45
C ARG A 92 -5.97 3.00 -7.07
N VAL A 93 -4.77 3.58 -7.06
CA VAL A 93 -3.59 2.96 -6.48
C VAL A 93 -3.27 3.66 -5.17
N SER A 94 -3.09 2.90 -4.10
CA SER A 94 -2.61 3.39 -2.83
C SER A 94 -1.39 2.63 -2.36
N PHE A 95 -0.53 3.31 -1.61
CA PHE A 95 0.60 2.71 -0.91
C PHE A 95 0.33 2.78 0.59
N GLU A 96 0.34 1.63 1.22
CA GLU A 96 0.15 1.52 2.66
C GLU A 96 1.51 1.67 3.35
N TYR A 97 1.57 2.57 4.33
CA TYR A 97 2.80 2.93 5.01
C TYR A 97 2.57 2.98 6.52
N ILE A 98 2.97 1.94 7.23
CA ILE A 98 2.97 1.95 8.69
C ILE A 98 4.14 2.83 9.13
N LEU A 99 3.85 3.84 9.95
CA LEU A 99 4.86 4.75 10.45
C LEU A 99 5.38 4.29 11.82
N PHE A 100 6.65 3.89 11.86
CA PHE A 100 7.34 3.42 13.05
C PHE A 100 8.26 4.50 13.60
N ASP A 101 8.16 4.75 14.91
CA ASP A 101 8.96 5.76 15.61
C ASP A 101 10.46 5.44 15.53
N GLY A 102 11.23 6.41 15.03
CA GLY A 102 12.69 6.32 14.87
C GLY A 102 13.18 5.34 13.79
N VAL A 103 12.28 4.75 12.99
CA VAL A 103 12.66 3.77 11.97
C VAL A 103 12.49 4.34 10.56
N ASN A 104 11.26 4.67 10.17
CA ASN A 104 10.92 5.11 8.81
C ASN A 104 10.19 6.47 8.76
N ASP A 105 10.37 7.29 9.76
CA ASP A 105 9.60 8.50 10.09
C ASP A 105 10.35 9.82 9.88
N THR A 106 11.44 9.83 9.11
CA THR A 106 12.31 11.01 8.96
C THR A 106 12.05 11.76 7.65
N MET A 107 12.58 12.99 7.55
CA MET A 107 12.54 13.78 6.30
C MET A 107 13.28 13.10 5.14
N ARG A 108 14.26 12.24 5.42
CA ARG A 108 14.91 11.40 4.41
C ARG A 108 13.89 10.47 3.75
N HIS A 109 13.01 9.83 4.52
CA HIS A 109 11.94 8.96 4.01
C HIS A 109 10.90 9.74 3.21
N VAL A 110 10.47 10.92 3.71
CA VAL A 110 9.55 11.80 2.96
C VAL A 110 10.10 12.17 1.59
N LYS A 111 11.38 12.58 1.50
CA LYS A 111 12.03 12.94 0.24
C LYS A 111 12.14 11.75 -0.71
N ALA A 112 12.54 10.58 -0.20
CA ALA A 112 12.68 9.36 -0.98
C ALA A 112 11.32 8.86 -1.50
N LEU A 113 10.27 8.86 -0.67
CA LEU A 113 8.90 8.52 -1.08
C LEU A 113 8.41 9.45 -2.20
N ALA A 114 8.59 10.77 -2.03
CA ALA A 114 8.17 11.73 -3.05
C ALA A 114 8.93 11.55 -4.37
N ALA A 115 10.21 11.17 -4.32
CA ALA A 115 11.00 10.88 -5.51
C ALA A 115 10.55 9.57 -6.18
N LEU A 116 10.38 8.50 -5.40
CA LEU A 116 9.95 7.17 -5.86
C LEU A 116 8.59 7.24 -6.58
N LEU A 117 7.62 7.93 -5.98
CA LEU A 117 6.23 7.99 -6.45
C LEU A 117 5.98 9.09 -7.48
N ARG A 118 6.99 9.87 -7.85
CA ARG A 118 6.85 10.95 -8.83
C ARG A 118 6.31 10.45 -10.16
N GLY A 119 5.26 11.11 -10.66
CA GLY A 119 4.62 10.79 -11.93
C GLY A 119 3.62 9.64 -11.87
N LEU A 120 3.47 8.96 -10.74
CA LEU A 120 2.46 7.92 -10.56
C LEU A 120 1.21 8.52 -9.89
N PRO A 121 0.02 8.45 -10.52
CA PRO A 121 -1.24 8.89 -9.89
C PRO A 121 -1.63 7.95 -8.74
N CYS A 122 -1.17 8.25 -7.55
CA CYS A 122 -1.39 7.41 -6.37
C CYS A 122 -1.62 8.24 -5.11
N ARG A 123 -1.89 7.55 -4.01
CA ARG A 123 -1.90 8.13 -2.66
C ARG A 123 -1.10 7.27 -1.70
N VAL A 124 -0.64 7.88 -0.62
CA VAL A 124 -0.04 7.18 0.51
C VAL A 124 -1.04 7.21 1.67
N ASN A 125 -1.33 6.05 2.24
CA ASN A 125 -2.12 5.91 3.46
C ASN A 125 -1.16 5.62 4.62
N LEU A 126 -1.01 6.59 5.52
CA LEU A 126 -0.27 6.36 6.76
C LEU A 126 -1.13 5.54 7.72
N ILE A 127 -0.55 4.48 8.23
CA ILE A 127 -1.17 3.58 9.21
C ILE A 127 -0.43 3.75 10.53
N ARG A 128 -1.20 3.92 11.61
CA ARG A 128 -0.66 3.88 12.95
C ARG A 128 -0.32 2.43 13.31
N PHE A 129 0.90 2.19 13.78
CA PHE A 129 1.29 0.88 14.28
C PHE A 129 0.57 0.57 15.60
N HIS A 130 0.06 -0.64 15.72
CA HIS A 130 -0.48 -1.17 16.97
C HIS A 130 0.55 -2.10 17.59
N ALA A 131 0.83 -1.89 18.88
CA ALA A 131 1.84 -2.67 19.59
C ALA A 131 1.47 -4.16 19.59
N ILE A 132 2.41 -4.99 19.16
CA ILE A 132 2.29 -6.44 19.12
C ILE A 132 3.22 -7.01 20.19
N PRO A 133 2.75 -7.93 21.04
CA PRO A 133 3.60 -8.56 22.05
C PRO A 133 4.86 -9.18 21.43
N GLY A 134 6.02 -8.90 22.03
CA GLY A 134 7.32 -9.40 21.55
C GLY A 134 7.94 -8.63 20.38
N VAL A 135 7.29 -7.59 19.85
CA VAL A 135 7.83 -6.73 18.80
C VAL A 135 8.34 -5.42 19.39
N ALA A 136 9.61 -5.07 19.12
CA ALA A 136 10.24 -3.87 19.66
C ALA A 136 9.86 -2.56 18.93
N LEU A 137 9.08 -2.64 17.84
CA LEU A 137 8.63 -1.47 17.08
C LEU A 137 7.61 -0.66 17.88
N ARG A 138 7.62 0.65 17.69
CA ARG A 138 6.71 1.59 18.36
C ARG A 138 5.99 2.47 17.35
N SER A 139 4.77 2.86 17.71
CA SER A 139 4.00 3.84 16.95
C SER A 139 4.57 5.24 17.11
N CYS A 140 4.52 6.02 16.04
CA CYS A 140 4.76 7.44 16.12
C CYS A 140 3.64 8.18 16.88
N SER A 141 3.95 9.36 17.42
CA SER A 141 2.95 10.27 17.97
C SER A 141 2.00 10.79 16.87
N ALA A 142 0.83 11.27 17.27
CA ALA A 142 -0.14 11.84 16.34
C ALA A 142 0.45 13.08 15.61
N GLU A 143 1.20 13.92 16.33
CA GLU A 143 1.87 15.10 15.78
C GLU A 143 2.90 14.70 14.72
N LYS A 144 3.66 13.64 14.95
CA LYS A 144 4.63 13.11 14.01
C LYS A 144 3.95 12.57 12.74
N MET A 145 2.84 11.87 12.89
CA MET A 145 2.04 11.39 11.76
C MET A 145 1.49 12.55 10.92
N ILE A 146 0.97 13.59 11.58
CA ILE A 146 0.48 14.80 10.93
C ILE A 146 1.62 15.49 10.16
N TRP A 147 2.76 15.69 10.82
CA TRP A 147 3.94 16.28 10.20
C TRP A 147 4.38 15.49 8.94
N PHE A 148 4.46 14.17 9.02
CA PHE A 148 4.88 13.32 7.91
C PHE A 148 3.89 13.40 6.73
N ARG A 149 2.58 13.35 7.02
CA ARG A 149 1.52 13.57 6.02
C ARG A 149 1.69 14.92 5.32
N ASP A 150 1.82 15.99 6.08
CA ASP A 150 1.87 17.34 5.54
C ASP A 150 3.16 17.57 4.73
N ALA A 151 4.26 16.98 5.16
CA ALA A 151 5.53 17.01 4.45
C ALA A 151 5.48 16.27 3.09
N LEU A 152 4.70 15.16 2.97
CA LEU A 152 4.44 14.48 1.70
C LEU A 152 3.50 15.29 0.81
N ASN A 153 2.39 15.81 1.36
CA ASN A 153 1.44 16.64 0.62
C ASN A 153 2.12 17.88 0.03
N ALA A 154 3.00 18.53 0.78
CA ALA A 154 3.79 19.68 0.31
C ALA A 154 4.74 19.33 -0.86
N ARG A 155 4.99 18.05 -1.11
CA ARG A 155 5.79 17.53 -2.23
C ARG A 155 4.96 16.94 -3.37
N GLY A 156 3.65 17.17 -3.35
CA GLY A 156 2.73 16.71 -4.40
C GLY A 156 2.32 15.23 -4.29
N VAL A 157 2.63 14.56 -3.18
CA VAL A 157 2.16 13.20 -2.92
C VAL A 157 0.93 13.25 -2.03
N VAL A 158 -0.23 12.88 -2.55
CA VAL A 158 -1.47 12.82 -1.77
C VAL A 158 -1.30 11.81 -0.63
N CYS A 159 -1.31 12.32 0.60
CA CYS A 159 -1.12 11.51 1.79
C CYS A 159 -2.26 11.70 2.79
N THR A 160 -2.77 10.60 3.33
CA THR A 160 -3.83 10.58 4.35
C THR A 160 -3.41 9.74 5.54
N ILE A 161 -3.96 10.03 6.72
CA ILE A 161 -3.81 9.18 7.90
C ILE A 161 -5.06 8.32 7.98
N ARG A 162 -4.86 7.00 7.96
CA ARG A 162 -5.96 6.05 8.06
C ARG A 162 -6.42 5.94 9.51
N THR A 163 -7.73 6.07 9.72
CA THR A 163 -8.33 5.82 11.03
C THR A 163 -8.21 4.34 11.36
N SER A 164 -7.59 4.05 12.48
CA SER A 164 -7.48 2.69 12.98
C SER A 164 -8.81 2.19 13.55
N ARG A 165 -9.14 0.93 13.29
CA ARG A 165 -10.32 0.24 13.84
C ARG A 165 -9.90 -1.15 14.28
N GLY A 166 -10.56 -1.68 15.33
CA GLY A 166 -10.31 -3.03 15.82
C GLY A 166 -9.08 -3.17 16.73
N GLU A 167 -8.57 -2.07 17.26
CA GLU A 167 -7.47 -2.09 18.24
C GLU A 167 -7.89 -2.81 19.53
N ASP A 168 -9.13 -2.62 19.94
CA ASP A 168 -9.76 -3.22 21.12
C ASP A 168 -9.90 -4.75 21.04
N ILE A 169 -9.95 -5.30 19.85
CA ILE A 169 -10.05 -6.74 19.58
C ILE A 169 -8.80 -7.31 18.90
N GLN A 170 -7.69 -6.60 18.91
CA GLN A 170 -6.42 -6.96 18.27
C GLN A 170 -6.52 -7.31 16.77
N ALA A 171 -7.53 -6.78 16.08
CA ALA A 171 -7.77 -6.98 14.64
C ALA A 171 -7.32 -5.78 13.79
N ALA A 172 -6.49 -4.91 14.32
CA ALA A 172 -5.94 -3.79 13.57
C ALA A 172 -4.82 -4.24 12.64
N CYS A 173 -4.75 -3.60 11.45
CA CYS A 173 -3.58 -3.73 10.59
C CYS A 173 -2.37 -3.10 11.29
N GLY A 174 -1.50 -3.93 11.79
CA GLY A 174 -0.25 -3.54 12.46
C GLY A 174 0.92 -4.19 11.80
#